data_7fc5b7e78f2c4676d381a34fcedfe48e
#
_entry.id   7fc5b7e78f2c4676d381a34fcedfe48e
#
_cell.length_a   1.000
_cell.length_b   1.000
_cell.length_c   1.000
_cell.angle_alpha   90.00
_cell.angle_beta   90.00
_cell.angle_gamma   90.00
#
_symmetry.space_group_name_H-M   'P 1'
#
loop_
_entity.id
_entity.type
_entity.pdbx_description
1 polymer ?
#
loop_
_entity_poly.entity_id
_entity_poly.type
_entity_poly.pdbx_seq_one_letter_code
_entity_poly.pdbx_strand_id
1 'polypeptide(L)'
;CSYTAQADEKTGPGTPTDAHARALLVCNGPLEHYDFLIKREELKNDEQQRKVVQHLQKLHESLKGYSIDSKNVLSKFFAKTKPPKGLYVYGDVGTGKTMVMDMFYSHLKVERKKRVHFHGFMLDVHQRIHRLKQNLPKRKAGFMAKSYDPIAPVAAEISQEAALLCFDEFQVRILESLTSILKRWWGLKYCNTIQLDSGIDYRKRVLPAAGKLYYLTSEADVEAVMDKLFDELAQKQNDLTRPRILKVQGRELRLNKACGTIADFTFEELCDRPLGASDYLEISKHFDTAFVRDIPLLTIAKRTQTRRFITLIDTFYEHKVRIICSAAAPLQSLFLVEHGSGELQDNRVLMDDLDLSQDSAKGLSMFTGEEEIFAFQRTLSRLTEMQTEQYWNDGDRSKKT
;
A
#
# COMPACT_ATOMS: atom_id res chain seq x y z
N CYS A 1 -9.46 9.03 -11.11
CA CYS A 1 -10.77 9.62 -10.81
C CYS A 1 -10.72 11.10 -11.06
N SER A 2 -11.53 11.56 -12.02
CA SER A 2 -11.68 12.97 -12.39
C SER A 2 -12.64 13.64 -11.40
N TYR A 3 -12.21 14.71 -10.75
CA TYR A 3 -13.12 15.60 -10.02
C TYR A 3 -13.40 16.83 -10.91
N THR A 4 -14.61 16.93 -11.42
CA THR A 4 -15.19 18.16 -11.94
C THR A 4 -15.97 18.84 -10.80
N ALA A 5 -15.58 20.08 -10.49
CA ALA A 5 -16.24 20.91 -9.50
C ALA A 5 -17.54 21.50 -10.10
N GLN A 6 -18.66 21.30 -9.41
CA GLN A 6 -19.81 22.21 -9.48
C GLN A 6 -20.06 22.76 -8.07
N ALA A 7 -20.11 24.09 -8.01
CA ALA A 7 -20.41 24.82 -6.80
C ALA A 7 -21.92 24.82 -6.54
N ASP A 8 -22.33 24.45 -5.33
CA ASP A 8 -23.60 24.90 -4.74
C ASP A 8 -23.45 25.05 -3.22
N GLU A 9 -23.78 26.25 -2.75
CA GLU A 9 -23.77 26.66 -1.36
C GLU A 9 -24.88 25.96 -0.56
N LYS A 10 -24.48 25.15 0.46
CA LYS A 10 -25.31 24.96 1.67
C LYS A 10 -24.43 24.70 2.87
N THR A 11 -24.52 25.61 3.85
CA THR A 11 -23.86 25.57 5.14
C THR A 11 -24.40 24.44 6.03
N GLY A 12 -23.58 23.41 6.23
CA GLY A 12 -23.69 22.39 7.27
C GLY A 12 -22.28 21.96 7.70
N PRO A 13 -22.05 21.34 8.88
CA PRO A 13 -20.72 20.92 9.28
C PRO A 13 -20.17 19.90 8.29
N GLY A 14 -19.21 20.35 7.47
CA GLY A 14 -18.70 19.60 6.32
C GLY A 14 -17.89 18.38 6.73
N THR A 15 -18.00 17.32 5.95
CA THR A 15 -17.19 16.12 6.03
C THR A 15 -15.70 16.41 5.78
N PRO A 16 -14.73 15.61 6.31
CA PRO A 16 -13.28 15.83 6.15
C PRO A 16 -12.83 15.98 4.68
N THR A 17 -13.55 15.39 3.74
CA THR A 17 -13.35 15.55 2.29
C THR A 17 -13.56 16.98 1.78
N ASP A 18 -14.44 17.73 2.41
CA ASP A 18 -14.77 19.10 2.01
C ASP A 18 -13.66 20.11 2.35
N ALA A 19 -12.95 19.92 3.45
CA ALA A 19 -11.90 20.81 3.85
C ALA A 19 -10.62 20.65 3.03
N HIS A 20 -10.25 19.43 2.69
CA HIS A 20 -9.14 19.18 1.77
C HIS A 20 -9.42 19.79 0.38
N ALA A 21 -10.63 19.64 -0.15
CA ALA A 21 -11.03 20.24 -1.41
C ALA A 21 -10.97 21.78 -1.36
N ARG A 22 -11.44 22.39 -0.28
CA ARG A 22 -11.37 23.85 -0.05
C ARG A 22 -9.93 24.33 0.13
N ALA A 23 -9.10 23.59 0.85
CA ALA A 23 -7.69 23.92 1.02
C ALA A 23 -6.92 23.95 -0.30
N LEU A 24 -7.24 23.06 -1.25
CA LEU A 24 -6.64 23.05 -2.58
C LEU A 24 -6.99 24.30 -3.40
N LEU A 25 -8.14 24.92 -3.16
CA LEU A 25 -8.57 26.15 -3.85
C LEU A 25 -7.94 27.41 -3.26
N VAL A 26 -7.66 27.41 -1.96
CA VAL A 26 -7.25 28.62 -1.20
C VAL A 26 -5.75 28.64 -0.94
N CYS A 27 -5.10 27.46 -0.77
CA CYS A 27 -3.71 27.37 -0.35
C CYS A 27 -2.78 27.22 -1.57
N ASN A 28 -1.61 27.87 -1.51
CA ASN A 28 -0.62 27.85 -2.60
C ASN A 28 0.43 26.74 -2.48
N GLY A 29 0.37 25.92 -1.45
CA GLY A 29 1.33 24.87 -1.22
C GLY A 29 1.00 23.97 -0.03
N PRO A 30 1.77 22.87 0.17
CA PRO A 30 1.50 21.90 1.20
C PRO A 30 1.58 22.46 2.64
N LEU A 31 2.43 23.46 2.92
CA LEU A 31 2.56 24.05 4.24
C LEU A 31 1.31 24.87 4.63
N GLU A 32 0.83 25.72 3.71
CA GLU A 32 -0.41 26.48 3.93
C GLU A 32 -1.61 25.56 4.09
N HIS A 33 -1.66 24.47 3.31
CA HIS A 33 -2.70 23.46 3.42
C HIS A 33 -2.69 22.79 4.80
N TYR A 34 -1.52 22.41 5.29
CA TYR A 34 -1.36 21.83 6.63
C TYR A 34 -1.83 22.79 7.74
N ASP A 35 -1.42 24.06 7.65
CA ASP A 35 -1.83 25.10 8.60
C ASP A 35 -3.34 25.39 8.54
N PHE A 36 -3.93 25.32 7.34
CA PHE A 36 -5.37 25.48 7.16
C PHE A 36 -6.17 24.37 7.86
N LEU A 37 -5.72 23.10 7.74
CA LEU A 37 -6.38 21.98 8.42
C LEU A 37 -6.23 22.02 9.93
N ILE A 38 -5.09 22.51 10.46
CA ILE A 38 -4.92 22.73 11.90
C ILE A 38 -5.88 23.81 12.40
N LYS A 39 -6.00 24.94 11.68
CA LYS A 39 -6.92 26.03 12.05
C LYS A 39 -8.39 25.60 12.07
N ARG A 40 -8.74 24.57 11.32
CA ARG A 40 -10.09 23.97 11.28
C ARG A 40 -10.29 22.84 12.28
N GLU A 41 -9.29 22.56 13.10
CA GLU A 41 -9.30 21.45 14.06
C GLU A 41 -9.44 20.06 13.44
N GLU A 42 -9.25 19.93 12.11
CA GLU A 42 -9.26 18.66 11.41
C GLU A 42 -7.98 17.87 11.60
N LEU A 43 -6.85 18.58 11.80
CA LEU A 43 -5.57 18.01 12.20
C LEU A 43 -5.11 18.59 13.53
N LYS A 44 -4.52 17.71 14.35
CA LYS A 44 -3.78 18.16 15.52
C LYS A 44 -2.41 18.68 15.08
N ASN A 45 -1.94 19.74 15.75
CA ASN A 45 -0.60 20.25 15.52
C ASN A 45 0.44 19.20 15.97
N ASP A 46 1.26 18.77 15.04
CA ASP A 46 2.36 17.82 15.25
C ASP A 46 3.63 18.43 14.66
N GLU A 47 4.58 18.75 15.53
CA GLU A 47 5.84 19.39 15.10
C GLU A 47 6.68 18.52 14.17
N GLN A 48 6.62 17.20 14.32
CA GLN A 48 7.34 16.28 13.46
C GLN A 48 6.72 16.26 12.05
N GLN A 49 5.39 16.17 11.97
CA GLN A 49 4.69 16.30 10.68
C GLN A 49 4.98 17.66 10.06
N ARG A 50 4.94 18.74 10.85
CA ARG A 50 5.22 20.10 10.36
C ARG A 50 6.60 20.23 9.75
N LYS A 51 7.63 19.65 10.36
CA LYS A 51 9.00 19.61 9.79
C LYS A 51 9.03 18.90 8.45
N VAL A 52 8.36 17.75 8.34
CA VAL A 52 8.27 17.02 7.05
C VAL A 52 7.58 17.86 5.99
N VAL A 53 6.45 18.50 6.33
CA VAL A 53 5.70 19.37 5.42
C VAL A 53 6.53 20.59 4.99
N GLN A 54 7.35 21.17 5.86
CA GLN A 54 8.29 22.24 5.50
C GLN A 54 9.34 21.79 4.45
N HIS A 55 9.85 20.56 4.57
CA HIS A 55 10.76 20.02 3.56
C HIS A 55 10.05 19.72 2.22
N LEU A 56 8.80 19.25 2.30
CA LEU A 56 7.96 19.07 1.12
C LEU A 56 7.62 20.43 0.45
N GLN A 57 7.43 21.50 1.24
CA GLN A 57 7.26 22.86 0.72
C GLN A 57 8.50 23.33 -0.05
N LYS A 58 9.70 23.14 0.50
CA LYS A 58 10.96 23.47 -0.20
C LYS A 58 11.11 22.68 -1.50
N LEU A 59 10.75 21.40 -1.48
CA LEU A 59 10.76 20.55 -2.67
C LEU A 59 9.73 21.06 -3.71
N HIS A 60 8.51 21.39 -3.26
CA HIS A 60 7.47 21.98 -4.10
C HIS A 60 7.95 23.27 -4.80
N GLU A 61 8.63 24.15 -4.08
CA GLU A 61 9.19 25.38 -4.63
C GLU A 61 10.30 25.10 -5.66
N SER A 62 11.17 24.12 -5.38
CA SER A 62 12.25 23.74 -6.32
C SER A 62 11.74 23.07 -7.59
N LEU A 63 10.53 22.52 -7.56
CA LEU A 63 9.87 21.90 -8.71
C LEU A 63 9.06 22.93 -9.55
N LYS A 64 8.82 24.12 -9.02
CA LYS A 64 8.17 25.20 -9.80
C LYS A 64 9.06 25.60 -10.98
N GLY A 65 8.57 25.37 -12.19
CA GLY A 65 9.33 25.66 -13.43
C GLY A 65 10.33 24.58 -13.84
N TYR A 66 10.41 23.46 -13.10
CA TYR A 66 11.21 22.31 -13.51
C TYR A 66 10.44 21.51 -14.59
N SER A 67 10.87 21.60 -15.84
CA SER A 67 10.35 20.78 -16.94
C SER A 67 11.45 19.86 -17.46
N ILE A 68 11.10 18.58 -17.61
CA ILE A 68 11.94 17.62 -18.34
C ILE A 68 11.48 17.68 -19.80
N ASP A 69 11.99 18.62 -20.57
CA ASP A 69 11.75 18.65 -22.01
C ASP A 69 12.48 17.50 -22.69
N SER A 70 11.70 16.48 -23.06
CA SER A 70 12.20 15.29 -23.73
C SER A 70 12.52 15.46 -25.21
N LYS A 71 12.26 16.64 -25.80
CA LYS A 71 12.27 16.83 -27.26
C LYS A 71 13.50 17.52 -27.86
N ASN A 72 14.35 18.16 -27.07
CA ASN A 72 15.52 18.87 -27.62
C ASN A 72 16.83 18.32 -27.05
N VAL A 73 17.56 17.58 -27.88
CA VAL A 73 18.93 17.10 -27.57
C VAL A 73 19.89 18.28 -27.31
N LEU A 74 19.60 19.44 -27.86
CA LEU A 74 20.38 20.68 -27.66
C LEU A 74 20.15 21.31 -26.28
N SER A 75 18.98 21.13 -25.63
CA SER A 75 18.71 21.66 -24.29
C SER A 75 19.50 20.95 -23.20
N LYS A 76 19.95 19.69 -23.42
CA LYS A 76 20.83 18.95 -22.50
C LYS A 76 22.20 19.63 -22.30
N PHE A 77 22.65 20.46 -23.25
CA PHE A 77 23.91 21.18 -23.12
C PHE A 77 23.77 22.51 -22.37
N PHE A 78 22.56 23.06 -22.28
CA PHE A 78 22.32 24.39 -21.68
C PHE A 78 21.60 24.31 -20.32
N ALA A 79 20.92 23.22 -19.98
CA ALA A 79 20.24 23.05 -18.67
C ALA A 79 21.23 22.61 -17.60
N LYS A 80 21.96 23.56 -17.02
CA LYS A 80 22.84 23.36 -15.84
C LYS A 80 22.11 23.16 -14.50
N THR A 81 20.79 23.03 -14.49
CA THR A 81 20.05 22.81 -13.23
C THR A 81 20.08 21.35 -12.88
N LYS A 82 20.83 21.02 -11.83
CA LYS A 82 20.80 19.68 -11.23
C LYS A 82 19.36 19.35 -10.83
N PRO A 83 18.89 18.12 -11.09
CA PRO A 83 17.56 17.71 -10.65
C PRO A 83 17.45 17.89 -9.13
N PRO A 84 16.29 18.40 -8.63
CA PRO A 84 16.10 18.53 -7.20
C PRO A 84 16.16 17.17 -6.53
N LYS A 85 16.73 17.13 -5.31
CA LYS A 85 16.80 15.89 -4.53
C LYS A 85 15.41 15.47 -4.11
N GLY A 86 15.11 14.17 -4.24
CA GLY A 86 13.89 13.58 -3.68
C GLY A 86 13.87 13.63 -2.15
N LEU A 87 12.72 13.29 -1.56
CA LEU A 87 12.54 13.17 -0.12
C LEU A 87 12.09 11.76 0.23
N TYR A 88 12.79 11.11 1.15
CA TYR A 88 12.39 9.83 1.73
C TYR A 88 11.94 10.03 3.17
N VAL A 89 10.64 9.81 3.42
CA VAL A 89 10.01 9.93 4.74
C VAL A 89 9.83 8.52 5.31
N TYR A 90 10.42 8.26 6.46
CA TYR A 90 10.30 6.98 7.17
C TYR A 90 9.87 7.21 8.62
N GLY A 91 9.43 6.18 9.32
CA GLY A 91 8.98 6.24 10.71
C GLY A 91 7.81 5.29 10.98
N ASP A 92 7.26 5.38 12.18
CA ASP A 92 6.25 4.47 12.70
C ASP A 92 4.94 4.43 11.91
N VAL A 93 4.16 3.38 12.16
CA VAL A 93 2.86 3.17 11.55
C VAL A 93 1.86 4.24 12.03
N GLY A 94 1.01 4.71 11.14
CA GLY A 94 -0.07 5.64 11.49
C GLY A 94 0.35 7.08 11.75
N THR A 95 1.62 7.46 11.56
CA THR A 95 2.14 8.82 11.82
C THR A 95 1.75 9.87 10.76
N GLY A 96 0.98 9.49 9.75
CA GLY A 96 0.47 10.42 8.72
C GLY A 96 1.38 10.62 7.51
N LYS A 97 2.38 9.74 7.26
CA LYS A 97 3.29 9.82 6.10
C LYS A 97 2.54 9.94 4.76
N THR A 98 1.56 9.09 4.55
CA THR A 98 0.72 9.09 3.33
C THR A 98 -0.04 10.40 3.20
N MET A 99 -0.62 10.91 4.29
CA MET A 99 -1.36 12.16 4.30
C MET A 99 -0.49 13.35 3.87
N VAL A 100 0.71 13.50 4.44
CA VAL A 100 1.61 14.61 4.07
C VAL A 100 2.13 14.48 2.63
N MET A 101 2.32 13.25 2.14
CA MET A 101 2.67 12.98 0.75
C MET A 101 1.51 13.35 -0.20
N ASP A 102 0.28 12.98 0.13
CA ASP A 102 -0.91 13.30 -0.67
C ASP A 102 -1.17 14.79 -0.73
N MET A 103 -0.98 15.49 0.39
CA MET A 103 -1.05 16.95 0.46
C MET A 103 -0.01 17.60 -0.49
N PHE A 104 1.23 17.14 -0.45
CA PHE A 104 2.26 17.59 -1.37
C PHE A 104 1.89 17.29 -2.84
N TYR A 105 1.51 16.04 -3.14
CA TYR A 105 1.16 15.60 -4.48
C TYR A 105 0.02 16.43 -5.08
N SER A 106 -0.98 16.79 -4.28
CA SER A 106 -2.15 17.52 -4.72
C SER A 106 -1.82 18.96 -5.17
N HIS A 107 -0.86 19.62 -4.50
CA HIS A 107 -0.43 20.97 -4.84
C HIS A 107 0.57 21.06 -6.00
N LEU A 108 1.11 19.94 -6.45
CA LEU A 108 2.09 19.96 -7.54
C LEU A 108 1.45 20.21 -8.90
N LYS A 109 1.96 21.19 -9.64
CA LYS A 109 1.58 21.53 -11.02
C LYS A 109 2.55 20.91 -12.04
N VAL A 110 2.95 19.65 -11.84
CA VAL A 110 3.82 18.91 -12.75
C VAL A 110 2.95 18.04 -13.66
N GLU A 111 3.07 18.19 -14.99
CA GLU A 111 2.20 17.51 -15.95
C GLU A 111 2.29 15.98 -15.89
N ARG A 112 3.50 15.44 -15.70
CA ARG A 112 3.76 14.00 -15.66
C ARG A 112 4.15 13.58 -14.26
N LYS A 113 3.19 13.61 -13.32
CA LYS A 113 3.35 13.12 -11.96
C LYS A 113 2.53 11.84 -11.77
N LYS A 114 3.10 10.85 -11.08
CA LYS A 114 2.40 9.62 -10.71
C LYS A 114 2.52 9.39 -9.21
N ARG A 115 1.40 9.03 -8.57
CA ARG A 115 1.34 8.47 -7.23
C ARG A 115 1.10 6.97 -7.37
N VAL A 116 1.96 6.16 -6.81
CA VAL A 116 1.91 4.71 -6.93
C VAL A 116 2.25 4.05 -5.61
N HIS A 117 1.55 2.97 -5.30
CA HIS A 117 1.99 2.08 -4.24
C HIS A 117 3.16 1.23 -4.74
N PHE A 118 4.17 1.07 -3.91
CA PHE A 118 5.41 0.39 -4.31
C PHE A 118 5.17 -1.02 -4.84
N HIS A 119 4.25 -1.79 -4.22
CA HIS A 119 3.87 -3.12 -4.70
C HIS A 119 3.30 -3.11 -6.12
N GLY A 120 2.35 -2.22 -6.37
CA GLY A 120 1.75 -2.08 -7.71
C GLY A 120 2.78 -1.65 -8.76
N PHE A 121 3.67 -0.74 -8.39
CA PHE A 121 4.78 -0.33 -9.25
C PHE A 121 5.71 -1.50 -9.59
N MET A 122 6.03 -2.34 -8.62
CA MET A 122 6.88 -3.50 -8.85
C MET A 122 6.23 -4.55 -9.74
N LEU A 123 4.92 -4.78 -9.60
CA LEU A 123 4.17 -5.63 -10.51
C LEU A 123 4.23 -5.12 -11.96
N ASP A 124 4.06 -3.81 -12.17
CA ASP A 124 4.17 -3.20 -13.50
C ASP A 124 5.58 -3.36 -14.08
N VAL A 125 6.63 -3.13 -13.29
CA VAL A 125 8.03 -3.34 -13.70
C VAL A 125 8.27 -4.79 -14.12
N HIS A 126 7.81 -5.76 -13.33
CA HIS A 126 7.95 -7.18 -13.67
C HIS A 126 7.19 -7.56 -14.95
N GLN A 127 5.99 -7.05 -15.15
CA GLN A 127 5.21 -7.27 -16.37
C GLN A 127 5.93 -6.69 -17.60
N ARG A 128 6.50 -5.48 -17.50
CA ARG A 128 7.28 -4.85 -18.59
C ARG A 128 8.53 -5.66 -18.91
N ILE A 129 9.29 -6.09 -17.90
CA ILE A 129 10.47 -6.97 -18.09
C ILE A 129 10.06 -8.27 -18.77
N HIS A 130 8.95 -8.88 -18.37
CA HIS A 130 8.46 -10.12 -18.95
C HIS A 130 8.09 -9.94 -20.43
N ARG A 131 7.33 -8.88 -20.75
CA ARG A 131 6.98 -8.50 -22.12
C ARG A 131 8.21 -8.30 -23.01
N LEU A 132 9.23 -7.61 -22.51
CA LEU A 132 10.47 -7.40 -23.24
C LEU A 132 11.22 -8.72 -23.49
N LYS A 133 11.27 -9.60 -22.49
CA LYS A 133 11.91 -10.92 -22.63
C LYS A 133 11.20 -11.81 -23.64
N GLN A 134 9.88 -11.76 -23.74
CA GLN A 134 9.10 -12.52 -24.72
C GLN A 134 9.35 -12.07 -26.16
N ASN A 135 9.58 -10.77 -26.37
CA ASN A 135 9.81 -10.16 -27.67
C ASN A 135 11.26 -10.32 -28.16
N LEU A 136 12.16 -10.88 -27.33
CA LEU A 136 13.53 -11.15 -27.76
C LEU A 136 13.56 -12.37 -28.71
N PRO A 137 14.24 -12.27 -29.86
CA PRO A 137 14.39 -13.40 -30.78
C PRO A 137 15.05 -14.58 -30.06
N LYS A 138 14.49 -15.78 -30.21
CA LYS A 138 15.05 -17.03 -29.68
C LYS A 138 16.48 -17.20 -30.19
N ARG A 139 17.46 -17.26 -29.28
CA ARG A 139 18.90 -17.34 -29.58
C ARG A 139 19.20 -18.57 -30.43
N LYS A 140 19.90 -18.37 -31.55
CA LYS A 140 20.65 -19.47 -32.23
C LYS A 140 21.93 -19.71 -31.40
N ALA A 141 22.17 -20.97 -31.07
CA ALA A 141 23.39 -21.38 -30.34
C ALA A 141 24.62 -21.05 -31.19
N GLY A 142 25.58 -20.31 -30.64
CA GLY A 142 26.88 -20.12 -31.30
C GLY A 142 27.52 -18.73 -31.25
N PHE A 143 26.86 -17.68 -30.77
CA PHE A 143 27.47 -16.35 -30.65
C PHE A 143 27.59 -15.90 -29.17
N MET A 144 28.78 -15.43 -28.76
CA MET A 144 28.98 -14.68 -27.49
C MET A 144 28.17 -13.39 -27.52
N ALA A 145 26.90 -13.46 -27.17
CA ALA A 145 26.04 -12.29 -27.09
C ALA A 145 26.17 -11.65 -25.72
N LYS A 146 26.50 -10.35 -25.67
CA LYS A 146 26.36 -9.51 -24.47
C LYS A 146 25.02 -9.82 -23.79
N SER A 147 25.06 -10.04 -22.48
CA SER A 147 23.85 -10.22 -21.66
C SER A 147 22.91 -9.03 -21.90
N TYR A 148 21.73 -9.27 -22.45
CA TYR A 148 20.73 -8.24 -22.63
C TYR A 148 20.20 -7.83 -21.27
N ASP A 149 20.37 -6.57 -20.92
CA ASP A 149 19.83 -5.99 -19.71
C ASP A 149 18.44 -5.41 -20.00
N PRO A 150 17.34 -6.05 -19.54
CA PRO A 150 15.98 -5.57 -19.79
C PRO A 150 15.61 -4.36 -18.91
N ILE A 151 16.46 -3.97 -17.96
CA ILE A 151 16.17 -2.93 -16.98
C ILE A 151 16.25 -1.55 -17.61
N ALA A 152 17.27 -1.30 -18.43
CA ALA A 152 17.48 -0.01 -19.06
C ALA A 152 16.30 0.46 -19.94
N PRO A 153 15.73 -0.38 -20.81
CA PRO A 153 14.53 -0.01 -21.58
C PRO A 153 13.32 0.26 -20.71
N VAL A 154 13.06 -0.57 -19.69
CA VAL A 154 11.92 -0.37 -18.76
C VAL A 154 12.06 0.95 -17.99
N ALA A 155 13.26 1.26 -17.51
CA ALA A 155 13.50 2.52 -16.84
C ALA A 155 13.32 3.73 -17.78
N ALA A 156 13.70 3.61 -19.05
CA ALA A 156 13.46 4.64 -20.06
C ALA A 156 11.96 4.85 -20.31
N GLU A 157 11.16 3.77 -20.44
CA GLU A 157 9.70 3.86 -20.56
C GLU A 157 9.09 4.59 -19.36
N ILE A 158 9.44 4.19 -18.13
CA ILE A 158 8.92 4.80 -16.91
C ILE A 158 9.29 6.29 -16.81
N SER A 159 10.52 6.65 -17.19
CA SER A 159 10.96 8.07 -17.17
C SER A 159 10.25 8.95 -18.20
N GLN A 160 9.77 8.35 -19.30
CA GLN A 160 8.93 9.05 -20.28
C GLN A 160 7.51 9.24 -19.76
N GLU A 161 6.99 8.31 -18.96
CA GLU A 161 5.64 8.38 -18.40
C GLU A 161 5.55 9.33 -17.21
N ALA A 162 6.58 9.43 -16.37
CA ALA A 162 6.55 10.23 -15.16
C ALA A 162 7.85 11.01 -14.95
N ALA A 163 7.70 12.34 -14.81
CA ALA A 163 8.77 13.24 -14.39
C ALA A 163 8.94 13.23 -12.85
N LEU A 164 7.87 12.92 -12.14
CA LEU A 164 7.85 12.77 -10.69
C LEU A 164 7.08 11.50 -10.29
N LEU A 165 7.69 10.70 -9.42
CA LEU A 165 7.08 9.54 -8.81
C LEU A 165 6.99 9.75 -7.30
N CYS A 166 5.77 9.61 -6.77
CA CYS A 166 5.50 9.55 -5.34
C CYS A 166 5.16 8.12 -4.96
N PHE A 167 6.03 7.49 -4.18
CA PHE A 167 5.83 6.13 -3.71
C PHE A 167 5.20 6.11 -2.33
N ASP A 168 4.09 5.40 -2.20
CA ASP A 168 3.55 5.01 -0.92
C ASP A 168 4.02 3.60 -0.55
N GLU A 169 4.16 3.33 0.75
CA GLU A 169 4.55 2.02 1.29
C GLU A 169 5.85 1.45 0.72
N PHE A 170 6.87 2.29 0.64
CA PHE A 170 8.18 1.88 0.15
C PHE A 170 8.85 0.90 1.10
N GLN A 171 8.73 -0.41 0.81
CA GLN A 171 9.34 -1.48 1.61
C GLN A 171 10.70 -1.88 1.05
N VAL A 172 11.71 -1.88 1.91
CA VAL A 172 13.12 -2.10 1.52
C VAL A 172 13.44 -3.57 1.18
N ARG A 173 12.68 -4.54 1.66
CA ARG A 173 12.98 -5.98 1.52
C ARG A 173 12.87 -6.57 0.10
N ILE A 174 12.04 -6.02 -0.74
CA ILE A 174 11.99 -6.46 -2.17
C ILE A 174 13.25 -5.99 -2.92
N LEU A 175 14.10 -5.27 -2.24
CA LEU A 175 15.16 -4.45 -2.78
C LEU A 175 16.52 -5.13 -2.93
N GLU A 176 16.78 -6.34 -2.43
CA GLU A 176 18.14 -6.87 -2.59
C GLU A 176 18.47 -7.23 -4.04
N SER A 177 17.54 -7.77 -4.79
CA SER A 177 17.70 -7.90 -6.25
C SER A 177 17.44 -6.61 -7.02
N LEU A 178 16.67 -5.66 -6.44
CA LEU A 178 16.29 -4.38 -7.05
C LEU A 178 17.07 -3.20 -6.52
N THR A 179 17.75 -3.30 -5.35
CA THR A 179 18.69 -2.27 -4.90
C THR A 179 19.82 -2.06 -5.89
N SER A 180 20.23 -3.08 -6.61
CA SER A 180 21.16 -2.91 -7.74
C SER A 180 20.51 -2.09 -8.86
N ILE A 181 19.21 -2.26 -9.12
CA ILE A 181 18.45 -1.54 -10.13
C ILE A 181 18.17 -0.10 -9.66
N LEU A 182 17.61 0.04 -8.46
CA LEU A 182 17.27 1.35 -7.90
C LEU A 182 18.49 2.14 -7.43
N LYS A 183 19.55 1.49 -6.92
CA LYS A 183 20.84 2.15 -6.62
C LYS A 183 21.56 2.60 -7.88
N ARG A 184 21.43 1.88 -8.97
CA ARG A 184 22.07 2.24 -10.24
C ARG A 184 21.29 3.33 -10.99
N TRP A 185 19.96 3.40 -10.83
CA TRP A 185 19.11 4.30 -11.59
C TRP A 185 18.44 5.41 -10.75
N TRP A 186 18.09 5.13 -9.49
CA TRP A 186 17.31 6.02 -8.64
C TRP A 186 17.86 6.08 -7.21
N GLY A 187 19.16 6.19 -7.09
CA GLY A 187 19.82 6.10 -5.80
C GLY A 187 19.11 6.86 -4.69
N LEU A 188 18.74 6.18 -3.60
CA LEU A 188 18.51 6.80 -2.27
C LEU A 188 19.65 7.78 -1.91
N LYS A 189 20.81 7.64 -2.53
CA LYS A 189 21.92 8.61 -2.52
C LYS A 189 21.54 10.04 -2.96
N TYR A 190 20.45 10.18 -3.72
CA TYR A 190 19.92 11.47 -4.19
C TYR A 190 18.65 11.92 -3.48
N CYS A 191 18.23 11.25 -2.42
CA CYS A 191 17.13 11.65 -1.57
C CYS A 191 17.64 12.20 -0.24
N ASN A 192 16.97 13.22 0.27
CA ASN A 192 17.10 13.60 1.67
C ASN A 192 16.21 12.67 2.50
N THR A 193 16.68 12.19 3.63
CA THR A 193 15.94 11.30 4.52
C THR A 193 15.41 12.07 5.72
N ILE A 194 14.15 11.86 6.08
CA ILE A 194 13.53 12.49 7.25
C ILE A 194 12.73 11.45 8.01
N GLN A 195 12.96 11.37 9.31
CA GLN A 195 12.18 10.54 10.22
C GLN A 195 10.90 11.28 10.64
N LEU A 196 9.77 10.58 10.57
CA LEU A 196 8.49 11.01 11.10
C LEU A 196 8.05 9.98 12.14
N ASP A 197 8.39 10.27 13.39
CA ASP A 197 8.12 9.42 14.53
C ASP A 197 7.55 10.27 15.66
N SER A 198 6.23 10.41 15.65
CA SER A 198 5.50 11.16 16.66
C SER A 198 5.05 10.30 17.84
N GLY A 199 5.30 8.97 17.80
CA GLY A 199 4.80 8.03 18.80
C GLY A 199 3.27 7.89 18.81
N ILE A 200 2.57 8.53 17.88
CA ILE A 200 1.11 8.54 17.81
C ILE A 200 0.66 7.81 16.52
N ASP A 201 -0.07 6.72 16.70
CA ASP A 201 -0.79 6.09 15.59
C ASP A 201 -2.15 6.77 15.42
N TYR A 202 -2.24 7.65 14.44
CA TYR A 202 -3.46 8.42 14.16
C TYR A 202 -4.64 7.56 13.65
N ARG A 203 -4.41 6.32 13.23
CA ARG A 203 -5.47 5.37 12.83
C ARG A 203 -6.18 4.77 14.04
N LYS A 204 -5.50 4.70 15.19
CA LYS A 204 -6.07 4.18 16.45
C LYS A 204 -6.93 5.20 17.22
N ARG A 205 -7.35 6.28 16.59
CA ARG A 205 -8.29 7.22 17.18
C ARG A 205 -9.63 6.53 17.41
N VAL A 206 -10.31 6.89 18.50
CA VAL A 206 -11.70 6.46 18.74
C VAL A 206 -12.58 7.16 17.72
N LEU A 207 -12.85 6.48 16.61
CA LEU A 207 -13.81 6.88 15.59
C LEU A 207 -15.09 6.06 15.77
N PRO A 208 -16.26 6.59 15.35
CA PRO A 208 -17.48 5.79 15.33
C PRO A 208 -17.27 4.49 14.57
N ALA A 209 -17.75 3.38 15.14
CA ALA A 209 -17.68 2.07 14.51
C ALA A 209 -18.87 1.88 13.56
N ALA A 210 -18.62 1.22 12.41
CA ALA A 210 -19.66 0.86 11.44
C ALA A 210 -20.64 -0.23 11.93
N GLY A 211 -20.56 -0.61 13.20
CA GLY A 211 -21.19 -1.78 13.78
C GLY A 211 -20.12 -2.82 14.15
N LYS A 212 -20.57 -4.03 14.48
CA LYS A 212 -19.65 -5.14 14.78
C LYS A 212 -19.21 -5.79 13.46
N LEU A 213 -17.95 -5.62 13.07
CA LEU A 213 -17.36 -6.17 11.85
C LEU A 213 -16.27 -7.22 12.13
N TYR A 214 -15.93 -7.44 13.38
CA TYR A 214 -14.95 -8.42 13.84
C TYR A 214 -15.57 -9.29 14.93
N TYR A 215 -15.63 -10.58 14.69
CA TYR A 215 -16.25 -11.58 15.54
C TYR A 215 -15.21 -12.58 16.04
N LEU A 216 -15.39 -13.08 17.27
CA LEU A 216 -14.55 -14.16 17.77
C LEU A 216 -15.23 -15.51 17.48
N THR A 217 -14.49 -16.47 16.94
CA THR A 217 -15.01 -17.83 16.70
C THR A 217 -15.47 -18.55 17.97
N SER A 218 -15.03 -18.06 19.15
CA SER A 218 -15.47 -18.56 20.46
C SER A 218 -16.84 -18.02 20.90
N GLU A 219 -17.38 -17.00 20.22
CA GLU A 219 -18.71 -16.48 20.52
C GLU A 219 -19.79 -17.46 20.02
N ALA A 220 -20.92 -17.52 20.71
CA ALA A 220 -22.04 -18.34 20.26
C ALA A 220 -22.60 -17.83 18.94
N ASP A 221 -22.98 -18.75 18.06
CA ASP A 221 -23.70 -18.50 16.79
C ASP A 221 -23.01 -17.58 15.77
N VAL A 222 -21.65 -17.43 15.85
CA VAL A 222 -20.91 -16.55 14.93
C VAL A 222 -21.16 -16.90 13.46
N GLU A 223 -21.17 -18.17 13.11
CA GLU A 223 -21.43 -18.63 11.75
C GLU A 223 -22.84 -18.17 11.27
N ALA A 224 -23.86 -18.36 12.08
CA ALA A 224 -25.22 -17.94 11.77
C ALA A 224 -25.33 -16.41 11.64
N VAL A 225 -24.60 -15.66 12.47
CA VAL A 225 -24.55 -14.19 12.39
C VAL A 225 -23.84 -13.75 11.11
N MET A 226 -22.74 -14.38 10.74
CA MET A 226 -22.01 -14.08 9.50
C MET A 226 -22.85 -14.40 8.26
N ASP A 227 -23.55 -15.54 8.27
CA ASP A 227 -24.47 -15.90 7.18
C ASP A 227 -25.62 -14.92 7.04
N LYS A 228 -26.24 -14.53 8.16
CA LYS A 228 -27.30 -13.52 8.16
C LYS A 228 -26.80 -12.18 7.60
N LEU A 229 -25.64 -11.71 8.02
CA LEU A 229 -25.04 -10.48 7.49
C LEU A 229 -24.74 -10.58 5.99
N PHE A 230 -24.22 -11.73 5.53
CA PHE A 230 -24.00 -11.96 4.12
C PHE A 230 -25.32 -11.89 3.35
N ASP A 231 -26.36 -12.56 3.81
CA ASP A 231 -27.68 -12.58 3.15
C ASP A 231 -28.33 -11.20 3.14
N GLU A 232 -28.24 -10.42 4.23
CA GLU A 232 -28.73 -9.05 4.29
C GLU A 232 -28.04 -8.12 3.28
N LEU A 233 -26.75 -8.28 3.08
CA LEU A 233 -26.00 -7.52 2.09
C LEU A 233 -26.27 -8.03 0.67
N ALA A 234 -26.36 -9.35 0.49
CA ALA A 234 -26.66 -9.98 -0.79
C ALA A 234 -28.04 -9.62 -1.34
N GLN A 235 -29.06 -9.48 -0.47
CA GLN A 235 -30.40 -9.03 -0.85
C GLN A 235 -30.41 -7.63 -1.48
N LYS A 236 -29.42 -6.79 -1.16
CA LYS A 236 -29.25 -5.47 -1.75
C LYS A 236 -28.55 -5.51 -3.11
N GLN A 237 -28.01 -6.66 -3.50
CA GLN A 237 -27.39 -6.86 -4.80
C GLN A 237 -28.42 -7.35 -5.82
N ASN A 238 -28.29 -6.90 -7.04
CA ASN A 238 -29.14 -7.39 -8.14
C ASN A 238 -28.48 -8.61 -8.84
N ASP A 239 -28.10 -9.61 -8.05
CA ASP A 239 -27.42 -10.83 -8.53
C ASP A 239 -27.74 -12.02 -7.62
N LEU A 240 -27.43 -13.24 -8.10
CA LEU A 240 -27.62 -14.48 -7.35
C LEU A 240 -26.30 -14.89 -6.68
N THR A 241 -26.42 -15.46 -5.48
CA THR A 241 -25.29 -16.08 -4.79
C THR A 241 -24.83 -17.33 -5.54
N ARG A 242 -23.59 -17.33 -6.01
CA ARG A 242 -23.00 -18.43 -6.79
C ARG A 242 -21.46 -18.41 -6.75
N PRO A 243 -20.81 -19.55 -7.05
CA PRO A 243 -19.38 -19.55 -7.29
C PRO A 243 -19.00 -18.63 -8.45
N ARG A 244 -17.86 -17.95 -8.38
CA ARG A 244 -17.31 -17.13 -9.46
C ARG A 244 -15.92 -17.58 -9.84
N ILE A 245 -15.53 -17.33 -11.09
CA ILE A 245 -14.19 -17.57 -11.62
C ILE A 245 -13.63 -16.24 -12.11
N LEU A 246 -12.51 -15.82 -11.53
CA LEU A 246 -11.74 -14.68 -11.97
C LEU A 246 -10.54 -15.14 -12.81
N LYS A 247 -10.15 -14.36 -13.81
CA LYS A 247 -8.95 -14.61 -14.60
C LYS A 247 -7.81 -13.73 -14.12
N VAL A 248 -6.76 -14.36 -13.58
CA VAL A 248 -5.58 -13.68 -13.05
C VAL A 248 -4.36 -14.11 -13.81
N GLN A 249 -3.76 -13.24 -14.61
CA GLN A 249 -2.54 -13.50 -15.38
C GLN A 249 -2.58 -14.83 -16.19
N GLY A 250 -3.74 -15.14 -16.79
CA GLY A 250 -3.93 -16.32 -17.63
C GLY A 250 -4.30 -17.61 -16.86
N ARG A 251 -4.42 -17.58 -15.54
CA ARG A 251 -4.95 -18.68 -14.72
C ARG A 251 -6.34 -18.34 -14.14
N GLU A 252 -7.08 -19.38 -13.80
CA GLU A 252 -8.40 -19.24 -13.19
C GLU A 252 -8.29 -19.25 -11.66
N LEU A 253 -8.89 -18.24 -11.03
CA LEU A 253 -9.11 -18.16 -9.60
C LEU A 253 -10.57 -18.45 -9.30
N ARG A 254 -10.86 -19.63 -8.76
CA ARG A 254 -12.21 -20.04 -8.37
C ARG A 254 -12.52 -19.52 -6.96
N LEU A 255 -13.66 -18.84 -6.84
CA LEU A 255 -14.24 -18.33 -5.60
C LEU A 255 -15.53 -19.09 -5.32
N ASN A 256 -15.72 -19.58 -4.10
CA ASN A 256 -16.81 -20.51 -3.79
C ASN A 256 -18.16 -19.81 -3.58
N LYS A 257 -18.18 -18.61 -2.99
CA LYS A 257 -19.41 -17.91 -2.64
C LYS A 257 -19.27 -16.41 -2.91
N ALA A 258 -20.08 -15.90 -3.82
CA ALA A 258 -20.14 -14.47 -4.14
C ALA A 258 -21.53 -14.07 -4.64
N CYS A 259 -21.91 -12.81 -4.39
CA CYS A 259 -23.14 -12.20 -4.87
C CYS A 259 -22.87 -10.73 -5.21
N GLY A 260 -23.07 -10.34 -6.47
CA GLY A 260 -22.80 -8.97 -6.91
C GLY A 260 -21.35 -8.54 -6.62
N THR A 261 -21.19 -7.52 -5.78
CA THR A 261 -19.89 -6.98 -5.34
C THR A 261 -19.45 -7.51 -3.98
N ILE A 262 -20.09 -8.57 -3.47
CA ILE A 262 -19.82 -9.16 -2.16
C ILE A 262 -19.24 -10.57 -2.36
N ALA A 263 -18.22 -10.93 -1.63
CA ALA A 263 -17.64 -12.28 -1.62
C ALA A 263 -17.44 -12.79 -0.19
N ASP A 264 -17.57 -14.10 -0.03
CA ASP A 264 -17.44 -14.79 1.25
C ASP A 264 -16.33 -15.86 1.12
N PHE A 265 -15.31 -15.72 1.93
CA PHE A 265 -14.10 -16.53 1.91
C PHE A 265 -13.80 -17.10 3.30
N THR A 266 -13.19 -18.26 3.32
CA THR A 266 -12.44 -18.72 4.50
C THR A 266 -11.00 -18.23 4.45
N PHE A 267 -10.34 -18.15 5.61
CA PHE A 267 -8.91 -17.86 5.69
C PHE A 267 -8.09 -18.88 4.88
N GLU A 268 -8.47 -20.15 4.93
CA GLU A 268 -7.82 -21.22 4.17
C GLU A 268 -7.87 -20.96 2.66
N GLU A 269 -9.00 -20.56 2.14
CA GLU A 269 -9.16 -20.23 0.71
C GLU A 269 -8.25 -19.11 0.25
N LEU A 270 -8.00 -18.12 1.10
CA LEU A 270 -7.20 -16.94 0.73
C LEU A 270 -5.72 -17.08 1.09
N CYS A 271 -5.38 -17.75 2.21
CA CYS A 271 -4.05 -17.72 2.77
C CYS A 271 -3.31 -19.06 2.76
N ASP A 272 -4.01 -20.22 2.77
CA ASP A 272 -3.35 -21.53 2.62
C ASP A 272 -3.06 -21.86 1.16
N ARG A 273 -3.96 -21.50 0.26
CA ARG A 273 -3.71 -21.63 -1.17
C ARG A 273 -2.56 -20.71 -1.60
N PRO A 274 -1.75 -21.09 -2.63
CA PRO A 274 -0.63 -20.28 -3.11
C PRO A 274 -1.10 -19.05 -3.90
N LEU A 275 -1.87 -18.17 -3.25
CA LEU A 275 -2.30 -16.89 -3.78
C LEU A 275 -1.28 -15.81 -3.44
N GLY A 276 -1.28 -14.74 -4.23
CA GLY A 276 -0.38 -13.61 -4.06
C GLY A 276 -1.04 -12.26 -4.35
N ALA A 277 -0.25 -11.21 -4.34
CA ALA A 277 -0.72 -9.84 -4.51
C ALA A 277 -1.58 -9.63 -5.78
N SER A 278 -1.25 -10.30 -6.89
CA SER A 278 -2.03 -10.21 -8.14
C SER A 278 -3.45 -10.75 -7.99
N ASP A 279 -3.62 -11.82 -7.19
CA ASP A 279 -4.93 -12.43 -6.93
C ASP A 279 -5.79 -11.53 -6.05
N TYR A 280 -5.21 -11.02 -4.97
CA TYR A 280 -5.89 -10.10 -4.05
C TYR A 280 -6.26 -8.78 -4.75
N LEU A 281 -5.40 -8.29 -5.64
CA LEU A 281 -5.69 -7.13 -6.48
C LEU A 281 -6.89 -7.40 -7.39
N GLU A 282 -6.96 -8.57 -8.01
CA GLU A 282 -8.09 -8.90 -8.88
C GLU A 282 -9.40 -9.08 -8.08
N ILE A 283 -9.33 -9.72 -6.90
CA ILE A 283 -10.46 -9.79 -5.96
C ILE A 283 -10.93 -8.36 -5.60
N SER A 284 -10.02 -7.47 -5.23
CA SER A 284 -10.34 -6.10 -4.82
C SER A 284 -10.96 -5.25 -5.93
N LYS A 285 -10.73 -5.57 -7.20
CA LYS A 285 -11.38 -4.89 -8.34
C LYS A 285 -12.85 -5.29 -8.51
N HIS A 286 -13.16 -6.56 -8.24
CA HIS A 286 -14.48 -7.13 -8.47
C HIS A 286 -15.41 -6.99 -7.26
N PHE A 287 -14.83 -6.97 -6.05
CA PHE A 287 -15.62 -6.95 -4.81
C PHE A 287 -15.29 -5.71 -3.98
N ASP A 288 -16.32 -5.07 -3.46
CA ASP A 288 -16.21 -3.96 -2.52
C ASP A 288 -16.36 -4.42 -1.07
N THR A 289 -16.91 -5.62 -0.86
CA THR A 289 -17.13 -6.20 0.46
C THR A 289 -16.67 -7.66 0.47
N ALA A 290 -15.82 -8.01 1.42
CA ALA A 290 -15.28 -9.34 1.60
C ALA A 290 -15.52 -9.85 3.03
N PHE A 291 -16.11 -11.03 3.16
CA PHE A 291 -16.12 -11.79 4.39
C PHE A 291 -14.85 -12.64 4.43
N VAL A 292 -14.18 -12.68 5.57
CA VAL A 292 -13.02 -13.53 5.81
C VAL A 292 -13.25 -14.30 7.10
N ARG A 293 -13.57 -15.59 6.97
CA ARG A 293 -13.96 -16.46 8.07
C ARG A 293 -12.76 -17.25 8.60
N ASP A 294 -12.83 -17.60 9.86
CA ASP A 294 -11.94 -18.54 10.54
C ASP A 294 -10.46 -18.16 10.48
N ILE A 295 -10.18 -16.89 10.72
CA ILE A 295 -8.81 -16.42 10.82
C ILE A 295 -8.19 -17.05 12.08
N PRO A 296 -7.18 -17.92 11.95
CA PRO A 296 -6.56 -18.55 13.10
C PRO A 296 -5.66 -17.57 13.85
N LEU A 297 -5.21 -17.96 15.03
CA LEU A 297 -4.09 -17.29 15.67
C LEU A 297 -2.86 -17.36 14.76
N LEU A 298 -2.32 -16.21 14.42
CA LEU A 298 -1.19 -16.07 13.49
C LEU A 298 0.11 -16.14 14.28
N THR A 299 0.80 -17.27 14.15
CA THR A 299 2.06 -17.58 14.84
C THR A 299 3.21 -17.63 13.84
N ILE A 300 4.43 -17.66 14.35
CA ILE A 300 5.65 -17.86 13.54
C ILE A 300 5.58 -19.18 12.76
N ALA A 301 5.00 -20.24 13.33
CA ALA A 301 4.81 -21.52 12.64
C ALA A 301 3.94 -21.40 11.37
N LYS A 302 3.06 -20.40 11.30
CA LYS A 302 2.21 -20.10 10.13
C LYS A 302 2.75 -18.91 9.28
N ARG A 303 4.07 -18.76 9.22
CA ARG A 303 4.73 -17.59 8.60
C ARG A 303 4.27 -17.30 7.16
N THR A 304 4.11 -18.34 6.35
CA THR A 304 3.68 -18.19 4.94
C THR A 304 2.24 -17.67 4.85
N GLN A 305 1.32 -18.25 5.62
CA GLN A 305 -0.08 -17.84 5.69
C GLN A 305 -0.20 -16.43 6.27
N THR A 306 0.57 -16.13 7.31
CA THR A 306 0.63 -14.81 7.92
C THR A 306 1.08 -13.73 6.93
N ARG A 307 2.11 -13.98 6.13
CA ARG A 307 2.58 -13.05 5.08
C ARG A 307 1.54 -12.84 3.99
N ARG A 308 0.82 -13.89 3.59
CA ARG A 308 -0.28 -13.78 2.64
C ARG A 308 -1.42 -12.95 3.20
N PHE A 309 -1.78 -13.18 4.47
CA PHE A 309 -2.80 -12.39 5.16
C PHE A 309 -2.44 -10.91 5.26
N ILE A 310 -1.18 -10.59 5.59
CA ILE A 310 -0.69 -9.20 5.58
C ILE A 310 -0.85 -8.58 4.19
N THR A 311 -0.44 -9.29 3.13
CA THR A 311 -0.56 -8.81 1.74
C THR A 311 -2.02 -8.62 1.33
N LEU A 312 -2.90 -9.52 1.77
CA LEU A 312 -4.35 -9.43 1.56
C LEU A 312 -4.91 -8.15 2.17
N ILE A 313 -4.64 -7.93 3.48
CA ILE A 313 -5.13 -6.75 4.20
C ILE A 313 -4.54 -5.47 3.62
N ASP A 314 -3.26 -5.46 3.28
CA ASP A 314 -2.61 -4.34 2.61
C ASP A 314 -3.34 -3.98 1.30
N THR A 315 -3.61 -4.98 0.46
CA THR A 315 -4.31 -4.79 -0.82
C THR A 315 -5.76 -4.33 -0.63
N PHE A 316 -6.49 -4.94 0.29
CA PHE A 316 -7.88 -4.57 0.56
C PHE A 316 -8.00 -3.15 1.13
N TYR A 317 -7.10 -2.78 2.04
CA TYR A 317 -7.05 -1.44 2.61
C TYR A 317 -6.80 -0.36 1.54
N GLU A 318 -5.85 -0.59 0.63
CA GLU A 318 -5.54 0.33 -0.47
C GLU A 318 -6.73 0.54 -1.41
N HIS A 319 -7.49 -0.51 -1.68
CA HIS A 319 -8.62 -0.48 -2.60
C HIS A 319 -9.96 -0.19 -1.92
N LYS A 320 -9.92 0.17 -0.62
CA LYS A 320 -11.12 0.47 0.18
C LYS A 320 -12.15 -0.66 0.16
N VAL A 321 -11.69 -1.91 0.20
CA VAL A 321 -12.56 -3.06 0.34
C VAL A 321 -13.03 -3.17 1.78
N ARG A 322 -14.34 -3.21 2.00
CA ARG A 322 -14.95 -3.44 3.32
C ARG A 322 -14.70 -4.88 3.76
N ILE A 323 -14.35 -5.09 5.01
CA ILE A 323 -14.05 -6.43 5.51
C ILE A 323 -14.90 -6.75 6.73
N ILE A 324 -15.45 -7.98 6.77
CA ILE A 324 -16.12 -8.55 7.92
C ILE A 324 -15.40 -9.85 8.26
N CYS A 325 -14.90 -9.97 9.49
CA CYS A 325 -14.02 -11.07 9.87
C CYS A 325 -14.58 -11.91 11.02
N SER A 326 -14.33 -13.23 10.98
CA SER A 326 -14.31 -14.08 12.19
C SER A 326 -12.90 -14.59 12.46
N ALA A 327 -12.47 -14.58 13.72
CA ALA A 327 -11.11 -14.93 14.10
C ALA A 327 -11.04 -15.66 15.44
N ALA A 328 -9.99 -16.46 15.62
CA ALA A 328 -9.75 -17.24 16.84
C ALA A 328 -9.30 -16.39 18.04
N ALA A 329 -8.84 -15.16 17.81
CA ALA A 329 -8.34 -14.27 18.85
C ALA A 329 -8.82 -12.83 18.67
N PRO A 330 -8.89 -12.02 19.74
CA PRO A 330 -9.14 -10.59 19.64
C PRO A 330 -8.12 -9.90 18.72
N LEU A 331 -8.53 -8.84 18.06
CA LEU A 331 -7.71 -8.15 17.05
C LEU A 331 -6.30 -7.81 17.55
N GLN A 332 -6.17 -7.30 18.77
CA GLN A 332 -4.87 -6.94 19.37
C GLN A 332 -3.96 -8.13 19.64
N SER A 333 -4.53 -9.33 19.77
CA SER A 333 -3.83 -10.59 20.07
C SER A 333 -3.79 -11.54 18.87
N LEU A 334 -4.17 -11.06 17.68
CA LEU A 334 -4.26 -11.89 16.47
C LEU A 334 -2.89 -12.44 16.02
N PHE A 335 -1.83 -11.68 16.25
CA PHE A 335 -0.46 -12.07 15.96
C PHE A 335 0.27 -12.41 17.26
N LEU A 336 0.74 -13.65 17.38
CA LEU A 336 1.55 -14.10 18.50
C LEU A 336 3.03 -14.10 18.11
N VAL A 337 3.79 -13.21 18.73
CA VAL A 337 5.25 -13.17 18.61
C VAL A 337 5.81 -13.93 19.80
N GLU A 338 6.09 -15.23 19.62
CA GLU A 338 6.83 -15.99 20.62
C GLU A 338 8.32 -15.67 20.49
N HIS A 339 8.88 -15.01 21.48
CA HIS A 339 10.34 -14.92 21.65
C HIS A 339 10.86 -16.26 22.17
N GLY A 340 10.94 -17.26 21.31
CA GLY A 340 11.31 -18.60 21.67
C GLY A 340 12.64 -19.04 21.06
N SER A 341 13.37 -19.84 21.83
CA SER A 341 14.69 -20.43 21.55
C SER A 341 14.79 -21.32 20.29
N GLY A 342 13.73 -21.44 19.50
CA GLY A 342 13.72 -22.19 18.22
C GLY A 342 14.32 -21.44 17.04
N GLU A 343 14.33 -20.09 17.06
CA GLU A 343 14.88 -19.27 15.96
C GLU A 343 16.39 -19.48 15.73
N LEU A 344 17.12 -19.91 16.74
CA LEU A 344 18.56 -20.15 16.65
C LEU A 344 18.93 -21.36 15.78
N GLN A 345 18.03 -22.34 15.60
CA GLN A 345 18.32 -23.54 14.81
C GLN A 345 18.01 -23.35 13.33
N ASP A 346 16.89 -22.70 12.97
CA ASP A 346 16.54 -22.43 11.58
C ASP A 346 17.44 -21.35 10.97
N ASN A 347 17.87 -20.39 11.79
CA ASN A 347 18.79 -19.34 11.36
C ASN A 347 20.23 -19.87 11.19
N ARG A 348 20.65 -20.96 11.85
CA ARG A 348 21.97 -21.53 11.68
C ARG A 348 22.24 -22.03 10.26
N VAL A 349 21.28 -22.73 9.67
CA VAL A 349 21.39 -23.24 8.29
C VAL A 349 21.50 -22.07 7.32
N LEU A 350 20.73 -21.00 7.54
CA LEU A 350 20.79 -19.79 6.71
C LEU A 350 22.08 -18.98 6.91
N MET A 351 22.64 -18.99 8.13
CA MET A 351 23.92 -18.36 8.44
C MET A 351 25.08 -19.11 7.80
N ASP A 352 25.04 -20.46 7.82
CA ASP A 352 26.03 -21.30 7.17
C ASP A 352 25.98 -21.16 5.64
N ASP A 353 24.79 -21.07 5.05
CA ASP A 353 24.61 -20.84 3.60
C ASP A 353 25.07 -19.46 3.15
N LEU A 354 25.06 -18.47 4.04
CA LEU A 354 25.48 -17.08 3.75
C LEU A 354 26.89 -16.74 4.24
N ASP A 355 27.62 -17.71 4.79
CA ASP A 355 28.98 -17.55 5.35
C ASP A 355 29.08 -16.39 6.38
N LEU A 356 28.05 -16.23 7.23
CA LEU A 356 27.92 -15.15 8.20
C LEU A 356 28.28 -15.63 9.61
N SER A 357 29.17 -14.89 10.28
CA SER A 357 29.43 -15.12 11.70
C SER A 357 28.24 -14.68 12.57
N GLN A 358 28.05 -15.30 13.74
CA GLN A 358 26.98 -14.96 14.69
C GLN A 358 26.93 -13.47 15.07
N ASP A 359 28.09 -12.81 15.15
CA ASP A 359 28.14 -11.39 15.51
C ASP A 359 27.79 -10.49 14.34
N SER A 360 28.07 -10.91 13.10
CA SER A 360 27.67 -10.18 11.88
C SER A 360 26.16 -10.33 11.62
N ALA A 361 25.57 -11.45 12.02
CA ALA A 361 24.14 -11.73 11.83
C ALA A 361 23.24 -10.98 12.83
N LYS A 362 23.72 -10.68 14.04
CA LYS A 362 22.97 -9.95 15.08
C LYS A 362 22.51 -8.54 14.67
N GLY A 363 23.16 -7.93 13.69
CA GLY A 363 22.82 -6.61 13.15
C GLY A 363 21.95 -6.61 11.89
N LEU A 364 21.63 -7.80 11.34
CA LEU A 364 20.84 -7.90 10.12
C LEU A 364 19.35 -8.07 10.47
N SER A 365 18.50 -7.18 9.95
CA SER A 365 17.05 -7.16 10.22
C SER A 365 16.33 -8.46 9.87
N MET A 366 16.90 -9.27 8.94
CA MET A 366 16.35 -10.58 8.57
C MET A 366 16.42 -11.62 9.70
N PHE A 367 17.27 -11.39 10.72
CA PHE A 367 17.46 -12.29 11.86
C PHE A 367 16.81 -11.74 13.15
N THR A 368 16.36 -10.49 13.18
CA THR A 368 15.81 -9.85 14.39
C THR A 368 14.30 -9.96 14.52
N GLY A 369 13.59 -10.35 13.45
CA GLY A 369 12.11 -10.39 13.45
C GLY A 369 11.44 -9.00 13.49
N GLU A 370 12.20 -7.91 13.63
CA GLU A 370 11.65 -6.54 13.78
C GLU A 370 10.74 -6.10 12.65
N GLU A 371 11.06 -6.50 11.42
CA GLU A 371 10.21 -6.17 10.26
C GLU A 371 8.88 -6.93 10.28
N GLU A 372 8.85 -8.14 10.80
CA GLU A 372 7.62 -8.91 10.93
C GLU A 372 6.74 -8.27 12.01
N ILE A 373 7.32 -7.86 13.13
CA ILE A 373 6.61 -7.11 14.19
C ILE A 373 6.03 -5.81 13.61
N PHE A 374 6.81 -5.07 12.83
CA PHE A 374 6.34 -3.84 12.18
C PHE A 374 5.20 -4.12 11.19
N ALA A 375 5.30 -5.19 10.39
CA ALA A 375 4.25 -5.61 9.47
C ALA A 375 2.97 -6.01 10.22
N PHE A 376 3.09 -6.69 11.37
CA PHE A 376 1.95 -7.04 12.23
C PHE A 376 1.27 -5.80 12.79
N GLN A 377 2.04 -4.88 13.35
CA GLN A 377 1.51 -3.62 13.89
C GLN A 377 0.78 -2.81 12.82
N ARG A 378 1.34 -2.74 11.60
CA ARG A 378 0.71 -2.08 10.46
C ARG A 378 -0.62 -2.74 10.10
N THR A 379 -0.66 -4.05 10.05
CA THR A 379 -1.87 -4.80 9.71
C THR A 379 -2.95 -4.63 10.78
N LEU A 380 -2.59 -4.65 12.07
CA LEU A 380 -3.52 -4.37 13.16
C LEU A 380 -4.07 -2.94 13.10
N SER A 381 -3.21 -1.97 12.83
CA SER A 381 -3.62 -0.57 12.68
C SER A 381 -4.62 -0.39 11.52
N ARG A 382 -4.36 -1.04 10.37
CA ARG A 382 -5.27 -1.03 9.21
C ARG A 382 -6.59 -1.71 9.51
N LEU A 383 -6.57 -2.91 10.08
CA LEU A 383 -7.79 -3.63 10.47
C LEU A 383 -8.63 -2.83 11.48
N THR A 384 -7.98 -2.08 12.39
CA THR A 384 -8.68 -1.19 13.32
C THR A 384 -9.39 -0.06 12.57
N GLU A 385 -8.72 0.58 11.61
CA GLU A 385 -9.32 1.63 10.79
C GLU A 385 -10.44 1.09 9.89
N MET A 386 -10.27 -0.12 9.33
CA MET A 386 -11.27 -0.77 8.48
C MET A 386 -12.60 -1.07 9.19
N GLN A 387 -12.63 -1.05 10.54
CA GLN A 387 -13.85 -1.20 11.33
C GLN A 387 -14.60 0.12 11.56
N THR A 388 -14.05 1.25 11.14
CA THR A 388 -14.68 2.57 11.34
C THR A 388 -15.82 2.80 10.34
N GLU A 389 -16.82 3.59 10.78
CA GLU A 389 -17.93 3.99 9.94
C GLU A 389 -17.46 4.78 8.69
N GLN A 390 -16.45 5.63 8.86
CA GLN A 390 -15.86 6.37 7.76
C GLN A 390 -15.29 5.44 6.69
N TYR A 391 -14.49 4.45 7.09
CA TYR A 391 -13.93 3.49 6.14
C TYR A 391 -15.00 2.67 5.44
N TRP A 392 -16.04 2.27 6.18
CA TRP A 392 -17.17 1.53 5.64
C TRP A 392 -17.91 2.33 4.56
N ASN A 393 -18.16 3.62 4.80
CA ASN A 393 -18.81 4.50 3.84
C ASN A 393 -17.92 4.78 2.62
N ASP A 394 -16.62 4.97 2.80
CA ASP A 394 -15.66 5.19 1.73
C ASP A 394 -15.53 3.97 0.79
N GLY A 395 -15.73 2.76 1.33
CA GLY A 395 -15.67 1.50 0.60
C GLY A 395 -16.92 1.21 -0.23
N ASP A 396 -18.02 1.91 0.00
CA ASP A 396 -19.29 1.70 -0.71
C ASP A 396 -19.21 2.24 -2.14
N ARG A 397 -19.04 1.33 -3.10
CA ARG A 397 -18.93 1.70 -4.53
C ARG A 397 -20.29 2.05 -5.15
N SER A 398 -21.40 1.63 -4.56
CA SER A 398 -22.74 1.95 -5.05
C SER A 398 -23.08 3.44 -4.96
N LYS A 399 -22.40 4.17 -4.05
CA LYS A 399 -22.57 5.62 -3.90
C LYS A 399 -21.68 6.45 -4.84
N LYS A 400 -20.82 5.80 -5.64
CA LYS A 400 -19.85 6.48 -6.53
C LYS A 400 -20.23 6.39 -8.02
N THR A 401 -21.39 5.79 -8.32
CA THR A 401 -22.00 5.74 -9.67
C THR A 401 -23.13 6.81 -9.77
#